data_5ccfad3242bcfbab176f90bbed925f49
#
_entry.id   5ccfad3242bcfbab176f90bbed925f49
#
_cell.length_a   1.000
_cell.length_b   1.000
_cell.length_c   1.000
_cell.angle_alpha   90.00
_cell.angle_beta   90.00
_cell.angle_gamma   90.00
#
_symmetry.space_group_name_H-M   'P 1'
#
loop_
_entity.id
_entity.type
_entity.pdbx_description
1 polymer ?
#
loop_
_entity_poly.entity_id
_entity_poly.type
_entity_poly.pdbx_seq_one_letter_code
_entity_poly.pdbx_strand_id
1 'polypeptide(L)'
;MYLKSRVKIPDVHGKLTRLRRGDITYIKYEYDRYYDPEKKYTYPQRATIGKVCVDDDTMMIPNEAFLKYFPDAVLSGMEDRTERSSCLRVSTYAAIHKIVSDYSLDKMLGQFFSERDMALLLDLASYSIVEESNVAQHYPDYAYNHPLYSSGMKIYSDASVSDFFKSITKDKSTGFLNEWNAKRNRRERIYISYDSTNKNCQAGEIELAEFGHAKTDIGSAIINYSVGYDLKNKEPLFYEAYPGSINDVSQLRTMLGKITGYGYKKIGFILDRGYFSRGNIRYLDECGYSFVIMAKGMSSFISDLILENKGTFENKRSCDMNAYGVYGKTVQRTLFEGDEKKRYIHIYHSISKDADEREHFENALRERTALLMSHQNETVEFGSAYEKYFYLHYDKDGVFLYPEEKTTVTEREISLCGYFVIITSERMTAKEALHLYKSRDVSEKLFASDKSFLGNKSMRSHTNEGVEGRIFTQFIALIIRNKIYTALQEENEKLEKKQNYMTVPAAIRELEKIEMTRQTDNVYRLDHAVTAKQKKILKAFGMNEGNITYRAGEISNTLKKSNIQKERR
;
A
#
# COMPACT_ATOMS: atom_id res chain seq x y z
N MET A 1 36.76 24.75 -14.69
CA MET A 1 36.06 24.84 -13.39
C MET A 1 37.04 24.41 -12.27
N TYR A 2 36.93 24.90 -11.01
CA TYR A 2 37.77 24.39 -9.91
C TYR A 2 37.12 23.11 -9.36
N LEU A 3 37.98 22.10 -9.08
CA LEU A 3 37.55 20.83 -8.52
C LEU A 3 37.37 20.95 -7.01
N LYS A 4 36.48 20.17 -6.42
CA LYS A 4 36.28 20.13 -4.96
C LYS A 4 37.26 19.18 -4.26
N SER A 5 38.49 19.15 -4.69
CA SER A 5 39.55 18.33 -4.11
C SER A 5 40.75 19.18 -3.78
N ARG A 6 41.53 18.74 -2.81
CA ARG A 6 42.81 19.33 -2.48
C ARG A 6 43.92 18.45 -2.99
N VAL A 7 44.90 19.03 -3.61
CA VAL A 7 46.12 18.33 -4.03
C VAL A 7 47.35 19.07 -3.55
N LYS A 8 48.38 18.32 -3.27
CA LYS A 8 49.70 18.94 -3.01
C LYS A 8 50.13 19.69 -4.27
N ILE A 9 50.61 20.92 -4.12
CA ILE A 9 51.12 21.67 -5.26
C ILE A 9 52.26 20.85 -5.88
N PRO A 10 52.21 20.52 -7.20
CA PRO A 10 53.21 19.69 -7.83
C PRO A 10 54.61 20.27 -7.66
N ASP A 11 55.58 19.43 -7.35
CA ASP A 11 56.99 19.86 -7.30
C ASP A 11 57.62 19.72 -8.70
N VAL A 12 57.44 20.76 -9.52
CA VAL A 12 57.96 20.81 -10.91
C VAL A 12 58.89 22.00 -11.00
N HIS A 13 60.15 21.72 -10.80
CA HIS A 13 61.19 22.74 -10.70
C HIS A 13 61.17 23.72 -11.91
N GLY A 14 61.07 25.02 -11.63
CA GLY A 14 61.13 26.11 -12.63
C GLY A 14 59.89 26.28 -13.52
N LYS A 15 58.87 25.40 -13.43
CA LYS A 15 57.65 25.45 -14.27
C LYS A 15 56.40 25.99 -13.57
N LEU A 16 56.46 26.26 -12.27
CA LEU A 16 55.34 26.82 -11.52
C LEU A 16 55.53 28.28 -11.20
N THR A 17 54.47 29.06 -11.34
CA THR A 17 54.44 30.48 -10.95
C THR A 17 53.19 30.72 -10.08
N ARG A 18 53.39 31.35 -8.92
CA ARG A 18 52.33 31.83 -8.05
C ARG A 18 51.92 33.25 -8.47
N LEU A 19 50.63 33.46 -8.76
CA LEU A 19 50.10 34.77 -9.12
C LEU A 19 49.02 35.17 -8.13
N ARG A 20 49.27 36.19 -7.33
CA ARG A 20 48.30 36.75 -6.39
C ARG A 20 47.37 37.73 -7.07
N ARG A 21 46.07 37.60 -6.90
CA ARG A 21 45.02 38.55 -7.32
C ARG A 21 44.03 38.73 -6.18
N GLY A 22 44.04 39.88 -5.53
CA GLY A 22 43.30 40.11 -4.29
C GLY A 22 43.76 39.13 -3.20
N ASP A 23 42.84 38.44 -2.58
CA ASP A 23 43.11 37.47 -1.52
C ASP A 23 43.37 36.05 -2.04
N ILE A 24 43.36 35.83 -3.35
CA ILE A 24 43.52 34.51 -3.95
C ILE A 24 44.88 34.41 -4.66
N THR A 25 45.62 33.34 -4.32
CA THR A 25 46.85 32.99 -5.02
C THR A 25 46.62 31.86 -5.99
N TYR A 26 46.81 32.11 -7.26
CA TYR A 26 46.65 31.12 -8.36
C TYR A 26 47.99 30.47 -8.66
N ILE A 27 47.95 29.15 -8.99
CA ILE A 27 49.10 28.39 -9.48
C ILE A 27 48.99 28.29 -10.99
N LYS A 28 50.04 28.78 -11.66
CA LYS A 28 50.19 28.66 -13.11
C LYS A 28 51.30 27.66 -13.43
N TYR A 29 50.99 26.75 -14.35
CA TYR A 29 51.95 25.77 -14.87
C TYR A 29 52.35 26.13 -16.28
N GLU A 30 53.69 26.17 -16.52
CA GLU A 30 54.31 26.41 -17.82
C GLU A 30 54.38 25.04 -18.52
N TYR A 31 53.48 24.85 -19.50
CA TYR A 31 53.38 23.59 -20.21
C TYR A 31 54.15 23.56 -21.50
N ASP A 32 54.47 24.76 -22.12
CA ASP A 32 55.20 24.89 -23.37
C ASP A 32 55.88 26.26 -23.48
N ARG A 33 56.73 26.42 -24.49
CA ARG A 33 57.38 27.68 -24.83
C ARG A 33 57.24 27.94 -26.34
N TYR A 34 56.78 29.12 -26.68
CA TYR A 34 56.67 29.59 -28.08
C TYR A 34 57.75 30.62 -28.36
N TYR A 35 58.55 30.38 -29.40
CA TYR A 35 59.57 31.34 -29.89
C TYR A 35 58.92 32.26 -30.92
N ASP A 36 58.98 33.57 -30.69
CA ASP A 36 58.53 34.61 -31.61
C ASP A 36 59.74 35.08 -32.45
N PRO A 37 59.76 34.77 -33.77
CA PRO A 37 60.87 35.11 -34.63
C PRO A 37 61.05 36.62 -34.85
N GLU A 38 59.95 37.40 -34.77
CA GLU A 38 59.99 38.86 -34.99
C GLU A 38 60.58 39.58 -33.79
N LYS A 39 60.25 39.16 -32.59
CA LYS A 39 60.71 39.76 -31.31
C LYS A 39 61.97 39.08 -30.79
N LYS A 40 62.46 38.05 -31.43
CA LYS A 40 63.63 37.23 -31.03
C LYS A 40 63.54 36.81 -29.55
N TYR A 41 62.33 36.50 -29.06
CA TYR A 41 62.10 36.22 -27.67
C TYR A 41 61.18 34.99 -27.52
N THR A 42 61.47 34.20 -26.47
CA THR A 42 60.67 33.00 -26.16
C THR A 42 59.65 33.31 -25.07
N TYR A 43 58.37 33.15 -25.39
CA TYR A 43 57.28 33.35 -24.45
C TYR A 43 56.85 32.02 -23.79
N PRO A 44 56.78 31.95 -22.47
CA PRO A 44 56.25 30.78 -21.81
C PRO A 44 54.74 30.69 -21.96
N GLN A 45 54.24 29.55 -22.44
CA GLN A 45 52.82 29.25 -22.44
C GLN A 45 52.42 28.67 -21.10
N ARG A 46 51.47 29.32 -20.41
CA ARG A 46 51.10 28.98 -19.05
C ARG A 46 49.58 28.78 -18.93
N ALA A 47 49.17 27.68 -18.26
CA ALA A 47 47.80 27.43 -17.85
C ALA A 47 47.64 27.60 -16.34
N THR A 48 46.53 28.19 -15.90
CA THR A 48 46.18 28.17 -14.47
C THR A 48 45.68 26.78 -14.13
N ILE A 49 46.36 26.11 -13.19
CA ILE A 49 46.07 24.73 -12.78
C ILE A 49 45.33 24.61 -11.44
N GLY A 50 45.34 25.68 -10.62
CA GLY A 50 44.71 25.67 -9.32
C GLY A 50 44.79 27.01 -8.60
N LYS A 51 44.22 27.07 -7.41
CA LYS A 51 44.36 28.15 -6.43
C LYS A 51 44.85 27.59 -5.10
N VAL A 52 45.77 28.28 -4.43
CA VAL A 52 46.31 27.87 -3.12
C VAL A 52 45.21 27.81 -2.09
N CYS A 53 45.23 26.81 -1.20
CA CYS A 53 44.32 26.72 -0.07
C CYS A 53 44.59 27.82 0.94
N VAL A 54 43.57 28.39 1.56
CA VAL A 54 43.68 29.49 2.53
C VAL A 54 44.36 29.04 3.83
N ASP A 55 44.15 27.79 4.19
CA ASP A 55 44.58 27.15 5.43
C ASP A 55 45.92 26.38 5.29
N ASP A 56 46.38 26.11 4.06
CA ASP A 56 47.63 25.38 3.80
C ASP A 56 48.24 25.82 2.47
N ASP A 57 49.39 26.50 2.52
CA ASP A 57 50.07 27.04 1.35
C ASP A 57 50.84 25.99 0.53
N THR A 58 50.95 24.76 1.03
CA THR A 58 51.50 23.60 0.31
C THR A 58 50.47 22.87 -0.54
N MET A 59 49.16 23.14 -0.29
CA MET A 59 48.03 22.55 -0.96
C MET A 59 47.33 23.55 -1.88
N MET A 60 46.74 23.04 -2.95
CA MET A 60 45.89 23.84 -3.86
C MET A 60 44.59 23.15 -4.17
N ILE A 61 43.56 23.93 -4.53
CA ILE A 61 42.33 23.50 -5.15
C ILE A 61 42.56 23.46 -6.66
N PRO A 62 42.65 22.28 -7.28
CA PRO A 62 42.95 22.15 -8.70
C PRO A 62 41.73 22.51 -9.56
N ASN A 63 41.96 22.75 -10.85
CA ASN A 63 40.94 22.93 -11.87
C ASN A 63 41.04 21.83 -12.95
N GLU A 64 40.16 21.87 -13.95
CA GLU A 64 40.16 20.90 -15.07
C GLU A 64 41.51 20.88 -15.82
N ALA A 65 42.20 22.01 -15.94
CA ALA A 65 43.52 22.07 -16.59
C ALA A 65 44.56 21.28 -15.81
N PHE A 66 44.44 21.16 -14.47
CA PHE A 66 45.34 20.36 -13.68
C PHE A 66 45.33 18.89 -14.10
N LEU A 67 44.13 18.29 -14.27
CA LEU A 67 44.01 16.89 -14.70
C LEU A 67 44.56 16.65 -16.11
N LYS A 68 44.52 17.67 -16.96
CA LYS A 68 45.08 17.57 -18.32
C LYS A 68 46.61 17.43 -18.28
N TYR A 69 47.28 18.13 -17.36
CA TYR A 69 48.75 18.15 -17.28
C TYR A 69 49.32 17.19 -16.25
N PHE A 70 48.49 16.72 -15.31
CA PHE A 70 48.87 15.82 -14.22
C PHE A 70 47.81 14.70 -14.11
N PRO A 71 47.65 13.83 -15.12
CA PRO A 71 46.59 12.82 -15.17
C PRO A 71 46.72 11.77 -14.06
N ASP A 72 47.93 11.50 -13.58
CA ASP A 72 48.20 10.49 -12.54
C ASP A 72 48.11 11.06 -11.11
N ALA A 73 47.70 12.33 -10.95
CA ALA A 73 47.61 12.94 -9.63
C ALA A 73 46.45 12.35 -8.84
N VAL A 74 46.76 11.80 -7.67
CA VAL A 74 45.76 11.36 -6.70
C VAL A 74 45.06 12.57 -6.08
N LEU A 75 43.83 12.76 -6.43
CA LEU A 75 42.98 13.78 -5.83
C LEU A 75 42.57 13.30 -4.44
N SER A 76 43.13 13.87 -3.38
CA SER A 76 42.55 13.70 -2.04
C SER A 76 41.24 14.47 -2.00
N GLY A 77 40.14 13.75 -1.80
CA GLY A 77 38.81 14.36 -1.71
C GLY A 77 38.80 15.39 -0.56
N MET A 78 38.26 16.59 -0.81
CA MET A 78 37.71 17.37 0.29
C MET A 78 36.62 16.48 0.89
N GLU A 79 36.59 16.34 2.21
CA GLU A 79 35.49 15.71 2.91
C GLU A 79 34.21 16.36 2.40
N ASP A 80 33.45 15.56 1.66
CA ASP A 80 32.22 16.04 1.05
C ASP A 80 31.21 16.14 2.19
N ARG A 81 30.92 17.32 2.68
CA ARG A 81 29.94 17.60 3.73
C ARG A 81 28.51 17.38 3.25
N THR A 82 28.28 16.47 2.30
CA THR A 82 26.96 16.11 1.88
C THR A 82 26.37 15.09 2.82
N GLU A 83 25.19 15.37 3.34
CA GLU A 83 24.39 14.47 4.18
C GLU A 83 23.76 13.33 3.37
N ARG A 84 24.19 13.10 2.12
CA ARG A 84 23.59 12.15 1.19
C ARG A 84 24.59 11.18 0.60
N SER A 85 24.09 10.00 0.25
CA SER A 85 24.85 9.00 -0.49
C SER A 85 25.39 9.55 -1.81
N SER A 86 26.56 9.09 -2.20
CA SER A 86 27.07 9.28 -3.55
C SER A 86 26.29 8.47 -4.62
N CYS A 87 25.47 7.52 -4.19
CA CYS A 87 24.61 6.71 -5.03
C CYS A 87 23.14 6.89 -4.64
N LEU A 88 22.28 7.24 -5.59
CA LEU A 88 20.84 7.43 -5.37
C LEU A 88 20.03 6.50 -6.25
N ARG A 89 19.03 5.84 -5.69
CA ARG A 89 18.07 4.97 -6.39
C ARG A 89 16.95 5.80 -6.97
N VAL A 90 16.87 5.91 -8.29
CA VAL A 90 16.05 6.95 -8.95
C VAL A 90 14.74 6.44 -9.54
N SER A 91 14.66 5.17 -9.90
CA SER A 91 13.60 4.74 -10.81
C SER A 91 12.26 4.54 -10.12
N THR A 92 12.25 3.98 -8.90
CA THR A 92 11.00 3.87 -8.13
C THR A 92 10.44 5.24 -7.78
N TYR A 93 11.32 6.18 -7.40
CA TYR A 93 10.92 7.58 -7.21
C TYR A 93 10.28 8.17 -8.47
N ALA A 94 10.88 7.95 -9.66
CA ALA A 94 10.33 8.45 -10.92
C ALA A 94 8.94 7.84 -11.23
N ALA A 95 8.75 6.53 -10.97
CA ALA A 95 7.48 5.85 -11.14
C ALA A 95 6.40 6.38 -10.18
N ILE A 96 6.74 6.54 -8.90
CA ILE A 96 5.83 7.12 -7.90
C ILE A 96 5.48 8.57 -8.28
N HIS A 97 6.48 9.36 -8.67
CA HIS A 97 6.27 10.74 -9.11
C HIS A 97 5.30 10.84 -10.31
N LYS A 98 5.41 9.92 -11.26
CA LYS A 98 4.47 9.82 -12.39
C LYS A 98 3.04 9.56 -11.90
N ILE A 99 2.85 8.62 -10.98
CA ILE A 99 1.54 8.29 -10.40
C ILE A 99 0.96 9.49 -9.62
N VAL A 100 1.77 10.17 -8.82
CA VAL A 100 1.38 11.37 -8.08
C VAL A 100 0.89 12.47 -9.04
N SER A 101 1.62 12.67 -10.15
CA SER A 101 1.26 13.64 -11.19
C SER A 101 -0.02 13.23 -11.94
N ASP A 102 -0.15 11.96 -12.35
CA ASP A 102 -1.31 11.46 -13.09
C ASP A 102 -2.61 11.59 -12.29
N TYR A 103 -2.54 11.35 -11.00
CA TYR A 103 -3.67 11.54 -10.08
C TYR A 103 -3.81 12.99 -9.61
N SER A 104 -2.84 13.87 -9.89
CA SER A 104 -2.75 15.22 -9.34
C SER A 104 -2.80 15.24 -7.81
N LEU A 105 -2.19 14.24 -7.16
CA LEU A 105 -2.18 14.12 -5.69
C LEU A 105 -1.48 15.30 -5.04
N ASP A 106 -0.39 15.77 -5.61
CA ASP A 106 0.33 16.97 -5.18
C ASP A 106 -0.58 18.21 -5.15
N LYS A 107 -1.37 18.44 -6.21
CA LYS A 107 -2.29 19.57 -6.29
C LYS A 107 -3.44 19.46 -5.31
N MET A 108 -3.96 18.24 -5.09
CA MET A 108 -5.04 18.04 -4.12
C MET A 108 -4.54 18.18 -2.68
N LEU A 109 -3.40 17.60 -2.36
CA LEU A 109 -2.77 17.73 -1.04
C LEU A 109 -2.37 19.17 -0.75
N GLY A 110 -1.86 19.90 -1.75
CA GLY A 110 -1.46 21.31 -1.64
C GLY A 110 -2.60 22.27 -1.30
N GLN A 111 -3.88 21.86 -1.39
CA GLN A 111 -5.02 22.64 -0.91
C GLN A 111 -5.15 22.64 0.63
N PHE A 112 -4.65 21.61 1.29
CA PHE A 112 -4.83 21.38 2.73
C PHE A 112 -3.52 21.38 3.52
N PHE A 113 -2.39 21.22 2.84
CA PHE A 113 -1.06 21.16 3.42
C PHE A 113 -0.16 22.25 2.85
N SER A 114 0.78 22.75 3.66
CA SER A 114 1.87 23.57 3.15
C SER A 114 2.71 22.78 2.13
N GLU A 115 3.45 23.46 1.26
CA GLU A 115 4.36 22.83 0.29
C GLU A 115 5.35 21.87 1.00
N ARG A 116 5.87 22.29 2.15
CA ARG A 116 6.77 21.49 3.00
C ARG A 116 6.09 20.21 3.49
N ASP A 117 4.88 20.34 4.04
CA ASP A 117 4.19 19.22 4.68
C ASP A 117 3.64 18.23 3.64
N MET A 118 3.17 18.74 2.50
CA MET A 118 2.78 17.91 1.35
C MET A 118 3.97 17.10 0.83
N ALA A 119 5.13 17.74 0.67
CA ALA A 119 6.32 17.07 0.19
C ALA A 119 6.80 15.97 1.16
N LEU A 120 6.83 16.27 2.47
CA LEU A 120 7.17 15.27 3.48
C LEU A 120 6.16 14.11 3.53
N LEU A 121 4.87 14.38 3.36
CA LEU A 121 3.85 13.35 3.29
C LEU A 121 4.09 12.39 2.12
N LEU A 122 4.43 12.92 0.94
CA LEU A 122 4.75 12.12 -0.24
C LEU A 122 6.07 11.34 -0.07
N ASP A 123 7.05 11.91 0.61
CA ASP A 123 8.29 11.23 0.96
C ASP A 123 8.03 10.03 1.89
N LEU A 124 7.20 10.21 2.91
CA LEU A 124 6.84 9.14 3.86
C LEU A 124 5.98 8.06 3.21
N ALA A 125 5.07 8.43 2.30
CA ALA A 125 4.32 7.48 1.50
C ALA A 125 5.25 6.65 0.60
N SER A 126 6.22 7.30 -0.06
CA SER A 126 7.23 6.64 -0.90
C SER A 126 8.12 5.71 -0.09
N TYR A 127 8.60 6.17 1.07
CA TYR A 127 9.33 5.36 2.03
C TYR A 127 8.58 4.09 2.40
N SER A 128 7.30 4.21 2.77
CA SER A 128 6.49 3.05 3.17
C SER A 128 6.33 2.03 2.03
N ILE A 129 6.25 2.50 0.78
CA ILE A 129 6.12 1.64 -0.41
C ILE A 129 7.41 0.91 -0.73
N VAL A 130 8.55 1.58 -0.63
CA VAL A 130 9.87 1.05 -1.04
C VAL A 130 10.45 0.13 0.02
N GLU A 131 10.44 0.56 1.29
CA GLU A 131 11.02 -0.19 2.41
C GLU A 131 10.05 -1.19 3.06
N GLU A 132 8.81 -1.24 2.59
CA GLU A 132 7.75 -2.09 3.18
C GLU A 132 7.61 -1.87 4.70
N SER A 133 7.82 -0.62 5.16
CA SER A 133 7.90 -0.22 6.56
C SER A 133 7.23 1.13 6.82
N ASN A 134 6.72 1.32 8.04
CA ASN A 134 6.18 2.60 8.51
C ASN A 134 6.93 3.13 9.74
N VAL A 135 8.10 2.59 10.05
CA VAL A 135 8.91 2.97 11.22
C VAL A 135 9.59 4.30 10.98
N ALA A 136 9.16 5.37 11.64
CA ALA A 136 9.69 6.73 11.44
C ALA A 136 11.22 6.84 11.63
N GLN A 137 11.77 6.02 12.54
CA GLN A 137 13.22 5.97 12.82
C GLN A 137 14.07 5.54 11.61
N HIS A 138 13.50 4.75 10.69
CA HIS A 138 14.21 4.27 9.50
C HIS A 138 14.02 5.18 8.28
N TYR A 139 13.16 6.22 8.37
CA TYR A 139 12.98 7.17 7.28
C TYR A 139 14.29 7.91 6.89
N PRO A 140 15.15 8.36 7.83
CA PRO A 140 16.41 8.98 7.46
C PRO A 140 17.33 8.07 6.62
N ASP A 141 17.34 6.77 6.88
CA ASP A 141 18.14 5.79 6.13
C ASP A 141 17.66 5.67 4.69
N TYR A 142 16.33 5.58 4.49
CA TYR A 142 15.73 5.66 3.17
C TYR A 142 16.05 6.98 2.47
N ALA A 143 15.83 8.09 3.16
CA ALA A 143 16.05 9.44 2.63
C ALA A 143 17.52 9.69 2.24
N TYR A 144 18.48 8.99 2.85
CA TYR A 144 19.90 9.12 2.58
C TYR A 144 20.29 8.71 1.14
N ASN A 145 19.66 7.67 0.59
CA ASN A 145 20.00 7.09 -0.71
C ASN A 145 18.87 7.15 -1.75
N HIS A 146 17.78 7.90 -1.48
CA HIS A 146 16.69 8.12 -2.42
C HIS A 146 16.44 9.60 -2.70
N PRO A 147 15.97 9.96 -3.91
CA PRO A 147 15.45 11.29 -4.17
C PRO A 147 14.19 11.55 -3.34
N LEU A 148 13.94 12.82 -3.02
CA LEU A 148 12.82 13.23 -2.18
C LEU A 148 12.01 14.35 -2.85
N TYR A 149 10.72 14.45 -2.49
CA TYR A 149 9.84 15.57 -2.84
C TYR A 149 10.19 16.83 -2.03
N SER A 150 10.68 16.65 -0.81
CA SER A 150 11.06 17.75 0.09
C SER A 150 12.04 18.70 -0.57
N SER A 151 11.79 20.01 -0.42
CA SER A 151 12.59 21.09 -1.03
C SER A 151 14.09 20.92 -0.73
N GLY A 152 14.92 21.02 -1.77
CA GLY A 152 16.35 20.73 -1.67
C GLY A 152 16.63 19.28 -1.25
N MET A 153 15.66 18.40 -1.32
CA MET A 153 15.72 17.00 -0.86
C MET A 153 16.18 16.91 0.61
N LYS A 154 15.61 17.74 1.47
CA LYS A 154 15.94 17.79 2.90
C LYS A 154 15.57 16.49 3.59
N ILE A 155 16.50 15.91 4.34
CA ILE A 155 16.26 14.76 5.23
C ILE A 155 15.72 15.26 6.56
N TYR A 156 14.58 14.74 6.99
CA TYR A 156 13.97 15.04 8.28
C TYR A 156 14.31 13.94 9.28
N SER A 157 14.55 14.32 10.53
CA SER A 157 14.76 13.38 11.64
C SER A 157 13.43 12.67 12.01
N ASP A 158 13.53 11.56 12.71
CA ASP A 158 12.38 10.81 13.25
C ASP A 158 11.50 11.66 14.18
N ALA A 159 12.12 12.55 14.99
CA ALA A 159 11.38 13.51 15.81
C ALA A 159 10.55 14.47 14.95
N SER A 160 11.15 15.03 13.88
CA SER A 160 10.43 15.91 12.94
C SER A 160 9.30 15.17 12.21
N VAL A 161 9.49 13.90 11.87
CA VAL A 161 8.46 13.04 11.27
C VAL A 161 7.33 12.77 12.26
N SER A 162 7.65 12.52 13.52
CA SER A 162 6.67 12.31 14.59
C SER A 162 5.82 13.56 14.83
N ASP A 163 6.43 14.75 14.86
CA ASP A 163 5.72 16.01 15.01
C ASP A 163 4.88 16.34 13.77
N PHE A 164 5.35 15.98 12.59
CA PHE A 164 4.57 16.10 11.37
C PHE A 164 3.29 15.25 11.43
N PHE A 165 3.36 13.99 11.86
CA PHE A 165 2.16 13.16 12.02
C PHE A 165 1.12 13.80 12.95
N LYS A 166 1.56 14.40 14.08
CA LYS A 166 0.65 15.11 15.01
C LYS A 166 0.02 16.36 14.38
N SER A 167 0.66 16.97 13.38
CA SER A 167 0.16 18.17 12.69
C SER A 167 -0.94 17.87 11.66
N ILE A 168 -1.16 16.62 11.31
CA ILE A 168 -2.20 16.19 10.39
C ILE A 168 -3.52 16.10 11.15
N THR A 169 -4.36 17.12 10.98
CA THR A 169 -5.68 17.16 11.61
C THR A 169 -6.73 16.40 10.80
N LYS A 170 -7.81 16.01 11.46
CA LYS A 170 -8.95 15.35 10.81
C LYS A 170 -9.59 16.21 9.72
N ASP A 171 -9.56 17.54 9.86
CA ASP A 171 -10.07 18.45 8.84
C ASP A 171 -9.24 18.38 7.56
N LYS A 172 -7.92 18.29 7.67
CA LYS A 172 -7.02 18.14 6.52
C LYS A 172 -7.26 16.80 5.79
N SER A 173 -7.36 15.70 6.53
CA SER A 173 -7.62 14.38 5.95
C SER A 173 -9.01 14.30 5.33
N THR A 174 -10.04 14.84 5.99
CA THR A 174 -11.41 14.91 5.45
C THR A 174 -11.48 15.80 4.22
N GLY A 175 -10.82 16.96 4.24
CA GLY A 175 -10.73 17.88 3.09
C GLY A 175 -10.14 17.18 1.86
N PHE A 176 -9.03 16.49 2.04
CA PHE A 176 -8.45 15.68 0.96
C PHE A 176 -9.40 14.58 0.46
N LEU A 177 -10.04 13.84 1.36
CA LEU A 177 -10.99 12.78 0.97
C LEU A 177 -12.17 13.34 0.17
N ASN A 178 -12.69 14.52 0.54
CA ASN A 178 -13.74 15.20 -0.19
C ASN A 178 -13.27 15.56 -1.61
N GLU A 179 -12.11 16.18 -1.76
CA GLU A 179 -11.54 16.55 -3.06
C GLU A 179 -11.20 15.32 -3.91
N TRP A 180 -10.62 14.27 -3.29
CA TRP A 180 -10.31 13.01 -3.93
C TRP A 180 -11.56 12.36 -4.53
N ASN A 181 -12.64 12.28 -3.76
CA ASN A 181 -13.91 11.70 -4.21
C ASN A 181 -14.65 12.63 -5.19
N ALA A 182 -14.50 13.97 -5.07
CA ALA A 182 -15.11 14.93 -5.98
C ALA A 182 -14.64 14.78 -7.43
N LYS A 183 -13.39 14.37 -7.63
CA LYS A 183 -12.80 14.19 -8.97
C LYS A 183 -13.16 12.84 -9.62
N ARG A 184 -13.90 11.97 -8.92
CA ARG A 184 -14.31 10.67 -9.48
C ARG A 184 -15.54 10.81 -10.37
N ASN A 185 -15.69 9.92 -11.36
CA ASN A 185 -16.86 9.94 -12.24
C ASN A 185 -18.12 9.54 -11.45
N ARG A 186 -18.99 10.54 -11.18
CA ARG A 186 -20.22 10.37 -10.40
C ARG A 186 -21.46 10.09 -11.23
N ARG A 187 -21.35 10.11 -12.56
CA ARG A 187 -22.50 9.96 -13.48
C ARG A 187 -22.90 8.49 -13.65
N GLU A 188 -21.96 7.59 -13.54
CA GLU A 188 -22.18 6.16 -13.69
C GLU A 188 -22.31 5.48 -12.33
N ARG A 189 -23.04 4.36 -12.33
CA ARG A 189 -23.08 3.50 -11.15
C ARG A 189 -21.70 2.94 -10.87
N ILE A 190 -21.28 3.02 -9.62
CA ILE A 190 -20.09 2.37 -9.10
C ILE A 190 -20.47 1.33 -8.04
N TYR A 191 -19.73 0.23 -7.97
CA TYR A 191 -19.81 -0.72 -6.88
C TYR A 191 -18.61 -0.54 -5.97
N ILE A 192 -18.90 -0.22 -4.70
CA ILE A 192 -17.91 -0.05 -3.66
C ILE A 192 -17.80 -1.34 -2.87
N SER A 193 -16.66 -2.00 -2.95
CA SER A 193 -16.31 -3.05 -2.01
C SER A 193 -15.92 -2.39 -0.69
N TYR A 194 -16.71 -2.63 0.34
CA TYR A 194 -16.42 -2.14 1.69
C TYR A 194 -16.10 -3.30 2.59
N ASP A 195 -14.94 -3.26 3.20
CA ASP A 195 -14.45 -4.29 4.10
C ASP A 195 -13.62 -3.67 5.22
N SER A 196 -13.41 -4.41 6.29
CA SER A 196 -12.69 -3.99 7.48
C SER A 196 -11.54 -4.92 7.83
N THR A 197 -10.57 -4.35 8.50
CA THR A 197 -9.49 -5.07 9.14
C THR A 197 -9.14 -4.40 10.46
N ASN A 198 -8.16 -4.92 11.20
CA ASN A 198 -7.68 -4.27 12.41
C ASN A 198 -6.16 -4.11 12.39
N LYS A 199 -5.70 -3.13 13.15
CA LYS A 199 -4.30 -2.79 13.38
C LYS A 199 -4.03 -2.93 14.87
N ASN A 200 -3.00 -3.67 15.26
CA ASN A 200 -2.64 -3.82 16.65
C ASN A 200 -2.10 -2.49 17.20
N CYS A 201 -2.47 -2.13 18.41
CA CYS A 201 -1.99 -0.96 19.12
C CYS A 201 -1.61 -1.34 20.54
N GLN A 202 -0.34 -1.21 20.88
CA GLN A 202 0.17 -1.54 22.22
C GLN A 202 0.29 -0.30 23.13
N ALA A 203 0.03 0.89 22.61
CA ALA A 203 0.08 2.13 23.38
C ALA A 203 -1.21 2.31 24.20
N GLY A 204 -1.08 2.47 25.51
CA GLY A 204 -2.20 2.44 26.46
C GLY A 204 -3.07 3.71 26.51
N GLU A 205 -2.73 4.80 25.81
CA GLU A 205 -3.43 6.08 25.89
C GLU A 205 -4.10 6.51 24.56
N ILE A 206 -4.33 5.55 23.66
CA ILE A 206 -4.97 5.82 22.38
C ILE A 206 -6.47 5.51 22.47
N GLU A 207 -7.32 6.51 22.32
CA GLU A 207 -8.78 6.39 22.42
C GLU A 207 -9.39 5.35 21.48
N LEU A 208 -8.83 5.19 20.27
CA LEU A 208 -9.29 4.19 19.30
C LEU A 208 -8.79 2.77 19.60
N ALA A 209 -7.79 2.62 20.48
CA ALA A 209 -7.19 1.33 20.82
C ALA A 209 -7.98 0.65 21.94
N GLU A 210 -8.86 -0.25 21.57
CA GLU A 210 -9.73 -0.98 22.48
C GLU A 210 -9.63 -2.48 22.25
N PHE A 211 -9.97 -3.26 23.29
CA PHE A 211 -10.10 -4.70 23.13
C PHE A 211 -11.35 -5.04 22.32
N GLY A 212 -11.19 -5.92 21.33
CA GLY A 212 -12.25 -6.30 20.42
C GLY A 212 -11.93 -7.64 19.74
N HIS A 213 -12.61 -7.92 18.64
CA HIS A 213 -12.37 -9.13 17.85
C HIS A 213 -11.10 -9.01 17.00
N ALA A 214 -9.94 -9.22 17.63
CA ALA A 214 -8.66 -9.22 16.94
C ALA A 214 -8.58 -10.37 15.92
N LYS A 215 -8.32 -10.05 14.64
CA LYS A 215 -8.10 -11.04 13.57
C LYS A 215 -6.72 -11.71 13.68
N THR A 216 -5.78 -11.06 14.35
CA THR A 216 -4.42 -11.54 14.66
C THR A 216 -4.04 -11.03 16.05
N ASP A 217 -3.14 -11.69 16.75
CA ASP A 217 -2.63 -11.30 18.07
C ASP A 217 -3.76 -11.13 19.12
N ILE A 218 -4.42 -12.22 19.42
CA ILE A 218 -5.49 -12.31 20.42
C ILE A 218 -4.97 -11.78 21.77
N GLY A 219 -5.72 -10.84 22.40
CA GLY A 219 -5.37 -10.23 23.68
C GLY A 219 -4.65 -8.88 23.58
N SER A 220 -4.45 -8.35 22.40
CA SER A 220 -3.96 -6.98 22.19
C SER A 220 -5.11 -6.01 21.90
N ALA A 221 -4.98 -4.76 22.35
CA ALA A 221 -5.87 -3.69 21.91
C ALA A 221 -5.70 -3.44 20.40
N ILE A 222 -6.78 -3.14 19.71
CA ILE A 222 -6.82 -2.96 18.26
C ILE A 222 -7.52 -1.66 17.89
N ILE A 223 -7.16 -1.13 16.73
CA ILE A 223 -7.89 -0.09 16.02
C ILE A 223 -8.52 -0.74 14.80
N ASN A 224 -9.82 -0.64 14.65
CA ASN A 224 -10.49 -1.09 13.45
C ASN A 224 -10.25 -0.12 12.30
N TYR A 225 -10.00 -0.66 11.12
CA TYR A 225 -9.71 0.10 9.90
C TYR A 225 -10.48 -0.48 8.73
N SER A 226 -11.26 0.33 8.06
CA SER A 226 -12.01 -0.08 6.88
C SER A 226 -11.69 0.80 5.68
N VAL A 227 -11.84 0.24 4.49
CA VAL A 227 -11.59 0.93 3.22
C VAL A 227 -12.76 0.68 2.27
N GLY A 228 -13.21 1.75 1.63
CA GLY A 228 -14.10 1.69 0.48
C GLY A 228 -13.30 1.68 -0.81
N TYR A 229 -13.49 0.65 -1.64
CA TYR A 229 -12.77 0.44 -2.90
C TYR A 229 -13.72 0.47 -4.09
N ASP A 230 -13.45 1.32 -5.07
CA ASP A 230 -14.19 1.39 -6.34
C ASP A 230 -13.71 0.27 -7.27
N LEU A 231 -14.57 -0.71 -7.51
CA LEU A 231 -14.24 -1.85 -8.37
C LEU A 231 -14.10 -1.47 -9.85
N LYS A 232 -14.79 -0.42 -10.31
CA LYS A 232 -14.76 0.02 -11.70
C LYS A 232 -13.46 0.75 -12.02
N ASN A 233 -13.11 1.75 -11.20
CA ASN A 233 -11.89 2.54 -11.38
C ASN A 233 -10.66 1.87 -10.75
N LYS A 234 -10.85 0.74 -10.05
CA LYS A 234 -9.80 -0.05 -9.40
C LYS A 234 -8.95 0.80 -8.44
N GLU A 235 -9.61 1.60 -7.57
CA GLU A 235 -8.91 2.51 -6.66
C GLU A 235 -9.59 2.64 -5.29
N PRO A 236 -8.81 2.85 -4.19
CA PRO A 236 -9.38 3.15 -2.89
C PRO A 236 -9.99 4.56 -2.89
N LEU A 237 -11.19 4.69 -2.34
CA LEU A 237 -11.95 5.95 -2.30
C LEU A 237 -11.82 6.67 -0.97
N PHE A 238 -11.95 5.95 0.12
CA PHE A 238 -11.95 6.48 1.48
C PHE A 238 -11.57 5.40 2.47
N TYR A 239 -11.25 5.83 3.67
CA TYR A 239 -10.99 4.95 4.82
C TYR A 239 -11.76 5.44 6.03
N GLU A 240 -11.94 4.55 7.01
CA GLU A 240 -12.45 4.83 8.33
C GLU A 240 -11.58 4.14 9.39
N ALA A 241 -11.25 4.86 10.44
CA ALA A 241 -10.68 4.29 11.65
C ALA A 241 -11.67 4.46 12.79
N TYR A 242 -11.89 3.39 13.56
CA TYR A 242 -12.87 3.37 14.64
C TYR A 242 -12.42 2.44 15.78
N PRO A 243 -12.98 2.62 16.99
CA PRO A 243 -12.59 1.84 18.17
C PRO A 243 -12.65 0.35 17.95
N GLY A 244 -11.70 -0.37 18.54
CA GLY A 244 -11.58 -1.83 18.43
C GLY A 244 -12.79 -2.61 18.93
N SER A 245 -13.53 -2.08 19.91
CA SER A 245 -14.74 -2.68 20.49
C SER A 245 -15.96 -2.58 19.57
N ILE A 246 -15.98 -1.63 18.63
CA ILE A 246 -17.12 -1.44 17.72
C ILE A 246 -17.10 -2.53 16.64
N ASN A 247 -18.22 -3.22 16.49
CA ASN A 247 -18.37 -4.24 15.47
C ASN A 247 -18.68 -3.63 14.07
N ASP A 248 -18.34 -4.38 13.04
CA ASP A 248 -18.52 -3.97 11.63
C ASP A 248 -19.98 -3.66 11.29
N VAL A 249 -20.94 -4.38 11.90
CA VAL A 249 -22.39 -4.19 11.66
C VAL A 249 -22.83 -2.78 12.03
N SER A 250 -22.39 -2.28 13.20
CA SER A 250 -22.75 -0.95 13.68
C SER A 250 -22.04 0.15 12.89
N GLN A 251 -20.77 -0.09 12.52
CA GLN A 251 -19.96 0.89 11.78
C GLN A 251 -20.48 1.16 10.37
N LEU A 252 -21.13 0.19 9.73
CA LEU A 252 -21.67 0.36 8.38
C LEU A 252 -22.59 1.59 8.26
N ARG A 253 -23.46 1.82 9.22
CA ARG A 253 -24.39 2.97 9.20
C ARG A 253 -23.66 4.32 9.26
N THR A 254 -22.64 4.41 10.11
CA THR A 254 -21.80 5.62 10.22
C THR A 254 -21.10 5.91 8.89
N MET A 255 -20.54 4.89 8.27
CA MET A 255 -19.89 4.99 6.98
C MET A 255 -20.85 5.44 5.86
N LEU A 256 -22.04 4.84 5.78
CA LEU A 256 -23.06 5.20 4.78
C LEU A 256 -23.48 6.66 4.89
N GLY A 257 -23.62 7.20 6.11
CA GLY A 257 -23.89 8.60 6.36
C GLY A 257 -22.79 9.52 5.79
N LYS A 258 -21.52 9.16 5.95
CA LYS A 258 -20.37 9.92 5.41
C LYS A 258 -20.31 9.88 3.89
N ILE A 259 -20.62 8.74 3.27
CA ILE A 259 -20.61 8.60 1.80
C ILE A 259 -21.62 9.52 1.12
N THR A 260 -22.76 9.76 1.76
CA THR A 260 -23.73 10.76 1.29
C THR A 260 -23.07 12.14 1.12
N GLY A 261 -22.17 12.52 2.05
CA GLY A 261 -21.39 13.75 1.98
C GLY A 261 -20.42 13.82 0.79
N TYR A 262 -19.90 12.70 0.30
CA TYR A 262 -19.04 12.66 -0.90
C TYR A 262 -19.81 12.90 -2.21
N GLY A 263 -21.15 12.97 -2.17
CA GLY A 263 -22.00 13.32 -3.29
C GLY A 263 -22.16 12.23 -4.35
N TYR A 264 -21.90 11.00 -4.03
CA TYR A 264 -22.22 9.86 -4.90
C TYR A 264 -23.73 9.67 -5.02
N LYS A 265 -24.23 9.50 -6.25
CA LYS A 265 -25.67 9.40 -6.53
C LYS A 265 -26.16 7.99 -6.84
N LYS A 266 -25.31 7.14 -7.43
CA LYS A 266 -25.66 5.79 -7.87
C LYS A 266 -24.60 4.81 -7.40
N ILE A 267 -24.76 4.33 -6.17
CA ILE A 267 -23.81 3.41 -5.53
C ILE A 267 -24.48 2.05 -5.30
N GLY A 268 -23.71 0.99 -5.57
CA GLY A 268 -23.95 -0.33 -5.03
C GLY A 268 -22.82 -0.70 -4.06
N PHE A 269 -23.15 -1.34 -2.96
CA PHE A 269 -22.19 -1.86 -2.01
C PHE A 269 -22.02 -3.36 -2.17
N ILE A 270 -20.78 -3.83 -2.12
CA ILE A 270 -20.47 -5.24 -1.99
C ILE A 270 -19.94 -5.46 -0.59
N LEU A 271 -20.68 -6.22 0.19
CA LEU A 271 -20.49 -6.38 1.62
C LEU A 271 -20.26 -7.84 1.98
N ASP A 272 -19.38 -8.08 2.96
CA ASP A 272 -19.20 -9.41 3.52
C ASP A 272 -20.39 -9.81 4.39
N ARG A 273 -20.49 -11.12 4.65
CA ARG A 273 -21.51 -11.72 5.54
C ARG A 273 -21.55 -11.06 6.93
N GLY A 274 -20.43 -10.51 7.39
CA GLY A 274 -20.32 -9.80 8.67
C GLY A 274 -21.24 -8.59 8.78
N TYR A 275 -21.59 -7.96 7.65
CA TYR A 275 -22.48 -6.80 7.60
C TYR A 275 -23.97 -7.16 7.46
N PHE A 276 -24.30 -8.44 7.28
CA PHE A 276 -25.68 -8.89 7.08
C PHE A 276 -26.50 -8.77 8.37
N SER A 277 -27.43 -7.85 8.40
CA SER A 277 -28.44 -7.71 9.45
C SER A 277 -29.71 -7.05 8.90
N ARG A 278 -30.86 -7.30 9.51
CA ARG A 278 -32.14 -6.65 9.16
C ARG A 278 -32.01 -5.14 9.17
N GLY A 279 -31.34 -4.59 10.20
CA GLY A 279 -31.15 -3.15 10.35
C GLY A 279 -30.30 -2.55 9.24
N ASN A 280 -29.22 -3.21 8.82
CA ASN A 280 -28.34 -2.72 7.75
C ASN A 280 -29.03 -2.80 6.37
N ILE A 281 -29.75 -3.87 6.09
CA ILE A 281 -30.50 -4.01 4.83
C ILE A 281 -31.55 -2.89 4.71
N ARG A 282 -32.32 -2.63 5.76
CA ARG A 282 -33.30 -1.53 5.77
C ARG A 282 -32.64 -0.18 5.60
N TYR A 283 -31.54 0.06 6.29
CA TYR A 283 -30.84 1.34 6.18
C TYR A 283 -30.23 1.59 4.78
N LEU A 284 -29.71 0.56 4.13
CA LEU A 284 -29.29 0.63 2.72
C LEU A 284 -30.44 1.01 1.80
N ASP A 285 -31.63 0.45 2.06
CA ASP A 285 -32.86 0.78 1.31
C ASP A 285 -33.33 2.21 1.53
N GLU A 286 -33.30 2.68 2.77
CA GLU A 286 -33.65 4.06 3.14
C GLU A 286 -32.72 5.08 2.48
N CYS A 287 -31.42 4.74 2.37
CA CYS A 287 -30.43 5.56 1.67
C CYS A 287 -30.54 5.47 0.13
N GLY A 288 -31.36 4.55 -0.40
CA GLY A 288 -31.48 4.31 -1.85
C GLY A 288 -30.25 3.62 -2.47
N TYR A 289 -29.42 2.95 -1.67
CA TYR A 289 -28.22 2.27 -2.12
C TYR A 289 -28.52 0.82 -2.53
N SER A 290 -27.92 0.41 -3.63
CA SER A 290 -27.92 -1.00 -4.04
C SER A 290 -26.91 -1.79 -3.24
N PHE A 291 -27.14 -3.11 -3.12
CA PHE A 291 -26.18 -3.97 -2.43
C PHE A 291 -26.10 -5.37 -3.04
N VAL A 292 -24.95 -5.98 -2.82
CA VAL A 292 -24.63 -7.39 -3.00
C VAL A 292 -24.01 -7.87 -1.70
N ILE A 293 -24.65 -8.82 -1.00
CA ILE A 293 -24.21 -9.27 0.32
C ILE A 293 -24.36 -10.77 0.46
N MET A 294 -23.37 -11.43 1.09
CA MET A 294 -23.51 -12.83 1.46
C MET A 294 -24.38 -12.95 2.71
N ALA A 295 -25.33 -13.88 2.70
CA ALA A 295 -26.16 -14.13 3.88
C ALA A 295 -25.34 -14.66 5.06
N LYS A 296 -25.60 -14.15 6.26
CA LYS A 296 -24.92 -14.56 7.49
C LYS A 296 -25.53 -15.86 8.01
N GLY A 297 -24.72 -16.91 8.04
CA GLY A 297 -25.07 -18.19 8.64
C GLY A 297 -26.28 -18.87 7.94
N MET A 298 -26.64 -20.01 8.44
CA MET A 298 -27.81 -20.75 8.02
C MET A 298 -28.98 -20.44 8.97
N SER A 299 -29.55 -19.22 8.84
CA SER A 299 -30.81 -18.93 9.50
C SER A 299 -31.87 -19.94 8.99
N SER A 300 -32.90 -20.22 9.76
CA SER A 300 -33.98 -21.16 9.35
C SER A 300 -34.50 -20.81 7.95
N PHE A 301 -34.74 -19.53 7.68
CA PHE A 301 -35.18 -19.05 6.36
C PHE A 301 -34.22 -19.43 5.22
N ILE A 302 -32.91 -19.25 5.38
CA ILE A 302 -31.92 -19.59 4.34
C ILE A 302 -31.85 -21.11 4.16
N SER A 303 -31.84 -21.86 5.27
CA SER A 303 -31.82 -23.32 5.23
C SER A 303 -33.04 -23.89 4.53
N ASP A 304 -34.23 -23.39 4.85
CA ASP A 304 -35.47 -23.83 4.24
C ASP A 304 -35.52 -23.49 2.75
N LEU A 305 -35.05 -22.29 2.38
CA LEU A 305 -34.94 -21.87 0.99
C LEU A 305 -33.98 -22.75 0.17
N ILE A 306 -32.86 -23.16 0.76
CA ILE A 306 -31.91 -24.09 0.13
C ILE A 306 -32.60 -25.44 -0.07
N LEU A 307 -33.25 -25.99 0.96
CA LEU A 307 -33.93 -27.30 0.90
C LEU A 307 -35.07 -27.31 -0.10
N GLU A 308 -35.86 -26.23 -0.20
CA GLU A 308 -36.91 -26.08 -1.23
C GLU A 308 -36.35 -26.14 -2.66
N ASN A 309 -35.12 -25.69 -2.86
CA ASN A 309 -34.53 -25.59 -4.19
C ASN A 309 -33.51 -26.70 -4.50
N LYS A 310 -33.09 -27.47 -3.51
CA LYS A 310 -32.14 -28.59 -3.64
C LYS A 310 -32.65 -29.63 -4.67
N GLY A 311 -31.72 -30.13 -5.50
CA GLY A 311 -32.01 -31.07 -6.58
C GLY A 311 -32.61 -30.42 -7.84
N THR A 312 -32.84 -29.09 -7.82
CA THR A 312 -33.46 -28.42 -8.97
C THR A 312 -32.50 -27.77 -9.94
N PHE A 313 -31.25 -27.53 -9.54
CA PHE A 313 -30.26 -26.76 -10.35
C PHE A 313 -28.82 -27.32 -10.36
N GLU A 314 -28.43 -28.14 -9.40
CA GLU A 314 -27.05 -28.60 -9.15
C GLU A 314 -26.44 -29.40 -10.29
N ASN A 315 -27.24 -30.02 -11.13
CA ASN A 315 -26.77 -30.82 -12.27
C ASN A 315 -27.25 -30.27 -13.63
N LYS A 316 -27.76 -29.01 -13.65
CA LYS A 316 -28.25 -28.40 -14.90
C LYS A 316 -27.16 -27.57 -15.55
N ARG A 317 -26.83 -27.85 -16.80
CA ARG A 317 -25.88 -27.09 -17.61
C ARG A 317 -26.19 -25.59 -17.68
N SER A 318 -27.46 -25.21 -17.69
CA SER A 318 -27.92 -23.81 -17.70
C SER A 318 -27.62 -23.08 -16.38
N CYS A 319 -27.36 -23.81 -15.30
CA CYS A 319 -27.05 -23.30 -13.99
C CYS A 319 -25.53 -23.39 -13.67
N ASP A 320 -24.75 -24.00 -14.57
CA ASP A 320 -23.33 -24.25 -14.41
C ASP A 320 -22.53 -22.96 -14.65
N MET A 321 -21.65 -22.65 -13.69
CA MET A 321 -20.71 -21.52 -13.73
C MET A 321 -19.28 -22.04 -13.65
N ASN A 322 -18.84 -22.71 -14.73
CA ASN A 322 -17.54 -23.38 -14.83
C ASN A 322 -16.37 -22.55 -14.34
N ALA A 323 -16.37 -21.22 -14.59
CA ALA A 323 -15.29 -20.33 -14.15
C ALA A 323 -15.13 -20.29 -12.62
N TYR A 324 -16.14 -20.68 -11.87
CA TYR A 324 -16.17 -20.66 -10.40
C TYR A 324 -16.36 -22.05 -9.77
N GLY A 325 -16.56 -23.08 -10.59
CA GLY A 325 -16.79 -24.44 -10.10
C GLY A 325 -18.07 -24.59 -9.27
N VAL A 326 -19.13 -23.84 -9.61
CA VAL A 326 -20.39 -23.84 -8.86
C VAL A 326 -21.59 -23.85 -9.79
N TYR A 327 -22.71 -24.35 -9.28
CA TYR A 327 -24.05 -24.20 -9.87
C TYR A 327 -24.80 -23.08 -9.14
N GLY A 328 -25.65 -22.34 -9.83
CA GLY A 328 -26.40 -21.25 -9.20
C GLY A 328 -27.79 -21.03 -9.79
N LYS A 329 -28.71 -20.66 -8.91
CA LYS A 329 -30.11 -20.35 -9.22
C LYS A 329 -30.53 -19.07 -8.52
N THR A 330 -31.36 -18.26 -9.17
CA THR A 330 -31.94 -17.04 -8.60
C THR A 330 -33.43 -17.26 -8.28
N VAL A 331 -33.83 -16.87 -7.08
CA VAL A 331 -35.24 -16.82 -6.65
C VAL A 331 -35.55 -15.44 -6.08
N GLN A 332 -36.84 -15.09 -6.03
CA GLN A 332 -37.30 -13.84 -5.40
C GLN A 332 -38.11 -14.16 -4.16
N ARG A 333 -37.74 -13.55 -3.02
CA ARG A 333 -38.48 -13.64 -1.74
C ARG A 333 -38.31 -12.32 -0.96
N THR A 334 -39.22 -12.05 -0.05
CA THR A 334 -39.04 -11.11 1.05
C THR A 334 -38.05 -11.71 2.05
N LEU A 335 -37.16 -10.88 2.64
CA LEU A 335 -36.12 -11.39 3.53
C LEU A 335 -36.57 -11.53 4.99
N PHE A 336 -37.44 -10.64 5.42
CA PHE A 336 -37.85 -10.57 6.82
C PHE A 336 -39.39 -10.47 6.87
N GLU A 337 -39.94 -11.01 7.93
CA GLU A 337 -41.37 -10.86 8.20
C GLU A 337 -41.75 -9.36 8.29
N GLY A 338 -42.86 -9.01 7.58
CA GLY A 338 -43.33 -7.64 7.45
C GLY A 338 -42.60 -6.79 6.42
N ASP A 339 -41.67 -7.35 5.64
CA ASP A 339 -41.05 -6.63 4.51
C ASP A 339 -41.98 -6.77 3.28
N GLU A 340 -42.26 -5.64 2.62
CA GLU A 340 -43.02 -5.63 1.34
C GLU A 340 -42.08 -5.89 0.14
N LYS A 341 -40.81 -5.57 0.29
CA LYS A 341 -39.84 -5.54 -0.79
C LYS A 341 -39.23 -6.92 -1.03
N LYS A 342 -39.46 -7.49 -2.20
CA LYS A 342 -38.82 -8.75 -2.63
C LYS A 342 -37.35 -8.47 -3.02
N ARG A 343 -36.48 -9.41 -2.67
CA ARG A 343 -35.05 -9.41 -3.04
C ARG A 343 -34.76 -10.55 -3.99
N TYR A 344 -33.62 -10.41 -4.70
CA TYR A 344 -33.07 -11.47 -5.53
C TYR A 344 -32.11 -12.27 -4.68
N ILE A 345 -32.44 -13.53 -4.46
CA ILE A 345 -31.65 -14.44 -3.64
C ILE A 345 -31.03 -15.46 -4.58
N HIS A 346 -29.73 -15.49 -4.61
CA HIS A 346 -28.92 -16.34 -5.47
C HIS A 346 -28.38 -17.49 -4.62
N ILE A 347 -28.85 -18.68 -4.88
CA ILE A 347 -28.45 -19.91 -4.19
C ILE A 347 -27.41 -20.60 -5.05
N TYR A 348 -26.29 -20.95 -4.44
CA TYR A 348 -25.16 -21.61 -5.10
C TYR A 348 -24.86 -22.93 -4.41
N HIS A 349 -24.37 -23.88 -5.19
CA HIS A 349 -23.83 -25.14 -4.71
C HIS A 349 -22.44 -25.38 -5.34
N SER A 350 -21.47 -25.70 -4.51
CA SER A 350 -20.09 -26.03 -4.89
C SER A 350 -19.77 -27.46 -4.47
N ILE A 351 -19.42 -28.30 -5.44
CA ILE A 351 -19.10 -29.71 -5.20
C ILE A 351 -17.86 -29.86 -4.30
N SER A 352 -16.81 -29.05 -4.53
CA SER A 352 -15.61 -29.10 -3.70
C SER A 352 -15.90 -28.68 -2.26
N LYS A 353 -16.65 -27.59 -2.08
CA LYS A 353 -17.05 -27.11 -0.76
C LYS A 353 -17.96 -28.08 -0.03
N ASP A 354 -18.86 -28.79 -0.74
CA ASP A 354 -19.72 -29.83 -0.16
C ASP A 354 -18.86 -30.96 0.42
N ALA A 355 -17.89 -31.46 -0.34
CA ALA A 355 -17.01 -32.53 0.13
C ALA A 355 -16.19 -32.09 1.38
N ASP A 356 -15.59 -30.90 1.33
CA ASP A 356 -14.78 -30.36 2.43
C ASP A 356 -15.64 -30.13 3.70
N GLU A 357 -16.81 -29.48 3.57
CA GLU A 357 -17.70 -29.19 4.71
C GLU A 357 -18.29 -30.46 5.31
N ARG A 358 -18.65 -31.44 4.49
CA ARG A 358 -19.13 -32.74 4.94
C ARG A 358 -18.05 -33.49 5.73
N GLU A 359 -16.83 -33.57 5.21
CA GLU A 359 -15.71 -34.20 5.90
C GLU A 359 -15.44 -33.53 7.26
N HIS A 360 -15.39 -32.20 7.29
CA HIS A 360 -15.21 -31.46 8.54
C HIS A 360 -16.34 -31.72 9.56
N PHE A 361 -17.58 -31.75 9.10
CA PHE A 361 -18.72 -31.98 9.97
C PHE A 361 -18.71 -33.40 10.55
N GLU A 362 -18.48 -34.40 9.71
CA GLU A 362 -18.38 -35.81 10.12
C GLU A 362 -17.22 -36.04 11.12
N ASN A 363 -16.07 -35.42 10.89
CA ASN A 363 -14.94 -35.49 11.82
C ASN A 363 -15.30 -34.83 13.16
N ALA A 364 -15.95 -33.66 13.15
CA ALA A 364 -16.36 -32.99 14.36
C ALA A 364 -17.42 -33.79 15.15
N LEU A 365 -18.31 -34.52 14.49
CA LEU A 365 -19.26 -35.44 15.16
C LEU A 365 -18.53 -36.60 15.80
N ARG A 366 -17.59 -37.23 15.09
CA ARG A 366 -16.77 -38.34 15.62
C ARG A 366 -15.95 -37.91 16.84
N GLU A 367 -15.29 -36.75 16.80
CA GLU A 367 -14.53 -36.20 17.93
C GLU A 367 -15.43 -35.94 19.15
N ARG A 368 -16.62 -35.34 18.92
CA ARG A 368 -17.61 -35.12 20.01
C ARG A 368 -18.12 -36.41 20.59
N THR A 369 -18.44 -37.41 19.76
CA THR A 369 -18.89 -38.73 20.23
C THR A 369 -17.79 -39.38 21.07
N ALA A 370 -16.54 -39.37 20.62
CA ALA A 370 -15.41 -39.94 21.34
C ALA A 370 -15.22 -39.25 22.71
N LEU A 371 -15.32 -37.92 22.74
CA LEU A 371 -15.20 -37.16 23.99
C LEU A 371 -16.38 -37.47 24.93
N LEU A 372 -17.61 -37.51 24.47
CA LEU A 372 -18.77 -37.89 25.27
C LEU A 372 -18.61 -39.30 25.84
N MET A 373 -18.18 -40.25 25.03
CA MET A 373 -17.96 -41.64 25.47
C MET A 373 -16.80 -41.77 26.48
N SER A 374 -15.79 -40.91 26.44
CA SER A 374 -14.71 -40.91 27.41
C SER A 374 -15.14 -40.50 28.83
N HIS A 375 -16.26 -39.82 28.96
CA HIS A 375 -16.89 -39.41 30.22
C HIS A 375 -18.06 -40.33 30.64
N GLN A 376 -18.20 -41.49 30.02
CA GLN A 376 -19.21 -42.46 30.38
C GLN A 376 -19.05 -42.92 31.85
N ASN A 377 -20.15 -42.99 32.60
CA ASN A 377 -20.19 -43.30 34.02
C ASN A 377 -19.60 -42.20 34.94
N GLU A 378 -19.47 -40.98 34.45
CA GLU A 378 -19.07 -39.82 35.26
C GLU A 378 -20.26 -38.88 35.49
N THR A 379 -20.25 -38.18 36.66
CA THR A 379 -21.22 -37.11 36.91
C THR A 379 -20.70 -35.83 36.28
N VAL A 380 -21.16 -35.53 35.06
CA VAL A 380 -20.69 -34.39 34.25
C VAL A 380 -21.87 -33.79 33.48
N GLU A 381 -21.93 -32.47 33.43
CA GLU A 381 -22.87 -31.73 32.59
C GLU A 381 -22.16 -31.26 31.32
N PHE A 382 -22.74 -31.54 30.16
CA PHE A 382 -22.24 -31.06 28.86
C PHE A 382 -23.00 -29.82 28.43
N GLY A 383 -22.29 -28.88 27.80
CA GLY A 383 -22.89 -27.64 27.32
C GLY A 383 -23.78 -27.85 26.07
N SER A 384 -24.58 -26.84 25.75
CA SER A 384 -25.56 -26.81 24.63
C SER A 384 -24.96 -27.15 23.25
N ALA A 385 -23.65 -27.02 23.07
CA ALA A 385 -22.97 -27.39 21.82
C ALA A 385 -23.01 -28.91 21.55
N TYR A 386 -23.11 -29.73 22.59
CA TYR A 386 -23.28 -31.17 22.48
C TYR A 386 -24.76 -31.54 22.34
N GLU A 387 -25.61 -30.90 23.15
CA GLU A 387 -27.07 -31.11 23.10
C GLU A 387 -27.67 -30.76 21.73
N LYS A 388 -27.02 -29.89 20.95
CA LYS A 388 -27.47 -29.60 19.57
C LYS A 388 -27.55 -30.85 18.72
N TYR A 389 -26.60 -31.76 18.82
CA TYR A 389 -26.46 -32.93 17.94
C TYR A 389 -26.70 -34.26 18.61
N PHE A 390 -26.77 -34.30 19.98
CA PHE A 390 -26.93 -35.54 20.73
C PHE A 390 -28.04 -35.40 21.76
N TYR A 391 -28.82 -36.47 21.96
CA TYR A 391 -29.56 -36.71 23.18
C TYR A 391 -28.54 -37.28 24.18
N LEU A 392 -28.44 -36.66 25.35
CA LEU A 392 -27.55 -37.06 26.42
C LEU A 392 -28.34 -37.83 27.47
N HIS A 393 -28.04 -39.11 27.65
CA HIS A 393 -28.77 -39.98 28.56
C HIS A 393 -28.02 -40.06 29.91
N TYR A 394 -28.76 -39.84 31.00
CA TYR A 394 -28.27 -39.88 32.36
C TYR A 394 -29.09 -40.87 33.18
N ASP A 395 -28.48 -41.45 34.23
CA ASP A 395 -29.21 -42.24 35.21
C ASP A 395 -29.93 -41.34 36.25
N LYS A 396 -30.56 -41.99 37.28
CA LYS A 396 -31.34 -41.31 38.34
C LYS A 396 -30.44 -40.45 39.25
N ASP A 397 -29.15 -40.74 39.32
CA ASP A 397 -28.18 -40.09 40.16
C ASP A 397 -27.40 -39.00 39.39
N GLY A 398 -27.75 -38.73 38.14
CA GLY A 398 -27.12 -37.72 37.27
C GLY A 398 -25.80 -38.18 36.66
N VAL A 399 -25.54 -39.49 36.60
CA VAL A 399 -24.35 -40.07 35.96
C VAL A 399 -24.62 -40.22 34.45
N PHE A 400 -23.71 -39.73 33.64
CA PHE A 400 -23.81 -39.81 32.18
C PHE A 400 -23.66 -41.25 31.67
N LEU A 401 -24.61 -41.72 30.88
CA LEU A 401 -24.65 -43.10 30.36
C LEU A 401 -24.09 -43.21 28.95
N TYR A 402 -24.72 -42.50 27.99
CA TYR A 402 -24.30 -42.53 26.58
C TYR A 402 -24.93 -41.38 25.80
N PRO A 403 -24.30 -40.95 24.68
CA PRO A 403 -24.91 -40.03 23.72
C PRO A 403 -25.68 -40.79 22.66
N GLU A 404 -26.80 -40.27 22.24
CA GLU A 404 -27.56 -40.72 21.07
C GLU A 404 -27.62 -39.62 20.02
N GLU A 405 -27.15 -39.86 18.81
CA GLU A 405 -27.10 -38.86 17.76
C GLU A 405 -28.51 -38.47 17.30
N LYS A 406 -28.76 -37.17 17.18
CA LYS A 406 -29.99 -36.59 16.61
C LYS A 406 -29.90 -36.64 15.09
N THR A 407 -30.16 -37.81 14.50
CA THR A 407 -29.99 -38.10 13.07
C THR A 407 -30.72 -37.11 12.18
N THR A 408 -31.91 -36.66 12.56
CA THR A 408 -32.69 -35.66 11.79
C THR A 408 -31.98 -34.29 11.73
N VAL A 409 -31.25 -33.93 12.77
CA VAL A 409 -30.47 -32.67 12.82
C VAL A 409 -29.18 -32.80 12.02
N THR A 410 -28.47 -33.91 12.20
CA THR A 410 -27.19 -34.14 11.50
C THR A 410 -27.39 -34.32 9.99
N GLU A 411 -28.40 -35.07 9.56
CA GLU A 411 -28.80 -35.23 8.15
C GLU A 411 -29.18 -33.88 7.52
N ARG A 412 -29.89 -33.01 8.25
CA ARG A 412 -30.23 -31.68 7.80
C ARG A 412 -28.98 -30.84 7.59
N GLU A 413 -28.04 -30.83 8.53
CA GLU A 413 -26.75 -30.08 8.43
C GLU A 413 -25.93 -30.61 7.23
N ILE A 414 -25.79 -31.92 7.08
CA ILE A 414 -25.11 -32.55 5.96
C ILE A 414 -25.78 -32.15 4.63
N SER A 415 -27.10 -32.07 4.59
CA SER A 415 -27.82 -31.70 3.38
C SER A 415 -27.64 -30.26 2.93
N LEU A 416 -27.11 -29.39 3.82
CA LEU A 416 -26.82 -28.00 3.56
C LEU A 416 -25.34 -27.77 3.19
N CYS A 417 -24.47 -28.78 3.28
CA CYS A 417 -23.07 -28.68 2.88
C CYS A 417 -22.93 -28.27 1.41
N GLY A 418 -21.94 -27.45 1.12
CA GLY A 418 -21.64 -26.94 -0.22
C GLY A 418 -22.49 -25.75 -0.66
N TYR A 419 -23.57 -25.43 0.06
CA TYR A 419 -24.44 -24.32 -0.31
C TYR A 419 -23.97 -23.00 0.30
N PHE A 420 -24.21 -21.91 -0.44
CA PHE A 420 -24.08 -20.53 0.06
C PHE A 420 -25.05 -19.62 -0.69
N VAL A 421 -25.37 -18.48 -0.10
CA VAL A 421 -26.40 -17.57 -0.61
C VAL A 421 -25.86 -16.16 -0.68
N ILE A 422 -26.05 -15.52 -1.84
CA ILE A 422 -25.84 -14.10 -2.06
C ILE A 422 -27.19 -13.43 -2.29
N ILE A 423 -27.37 -12.26 -1.67
CA ILE A 423 -28.60 -11.47 -1.78
C ILE A 423 -28.27 -10.17 -2.49
N THR A 424 -29.10 -9.79 -3.46
CA THR A 424 -28.96 -8.52 -4.15
C THR A 424 -30.25 -7.70 -4.09
N SER A 425 -30.10 -6.38 -3.99
CA SER A 425 -31.22 -5.45 -4.02
C SER A 425 -31.79 -5.28 -5.42
N GLU A 426 -30.98 -5.55 -6.45
CA GLU A 426 -31.32 -5.36 -7.85
C GLU A 426 -31.37 -6.67 -8.61
N ARG A 427 -32.13 -6.66 -9.72
CA ARG A 427 -32.23 -7.80 -10.61
C ARG A 427 -30.87 -8.04 -11.29
N MET A 428 -30.35 -9.23 -11.08
CA MET A 428 -29.20 -9.77 -11.82
C MET A 428 -29.29 -11.31 -11.86
N THR A 429 -28.53 -11.89 -12.77
CA THR A 429 -28.40 -13.34 -12.83
C THR A 429 -27.53 -13.87 -11.69
N ALA A 430 -27.64 -15.14 -11.34
CA ALA A 430 -26.75 -15.75 -10.36
C ALA A 430 -25.27 -15.61 -10.75
N LYS A 431 -24.95 -15.68 -12.05
CA LYS A 431 -23.59 -15.51 -12.57
C LYS A 431 -23.06 -14.08 -12.35
N GLU A 432 -23.86 -13.07 -12.63
CA GLU A 432 -23.49 -11.66 -12.42
C GLU A 432 -23.30 -11.36 -10.93
N ALA A 433 -24.22 -11.82 -10.07
CA ALA A 433 -24.15 -11.64 -8.64
C ALA A 433 -22.89 -12.30 -8.04
N LEU A 434 -22.56 -13.51 -8.46
CA LEU A 434 -21.35 -14.21 -8.02
C LEU A 434 -20.07 -13.50 -8.50
N HIS A 435 -20.05 -13.09 -9.78
CA HIS A 435 -18.91 -12.36 -10.34
C HIS A 435 -18.65 -11.08 -9.55
N LEU A 436 -19.71 -10.32 -9.30
CA LEU A 436 -19.63 -9.06 -8.56
C LEU A 436 -19.23 -9.29 -7.10
N TYR A 437 -19.78 -10.32 -6.43
CA TYR A 437 -19.37 -10.67 -5.06
C TYR A 437 -17.91 -11.11 -4.98
N LYS A 438 -17.46 -11.96 -5.92
CA LYS A 438 -16.07 -12.43 -5.98
C LYS A 438 -15.06 -11.31 -6.28
N SER A 439 -15.49 -10.23 -6.95
CA SER A 439 -14.60 -9.07 -7.15
C SER A 439 -14.20 -8.39 -5.84
N ARG A 440 -14.83 -8.70 -4.71
CA ARG A 440 -14.43 -8.29 -3.35
C ARG A 440 -13.03 -8.77 -2.96
N ASP A 441 -12.51 -9.83 -3.56
CA ASP A 441 -11.16 -10.35 -3.31
C ASP A 441 -10.08 -9.25 -3.47
N VAL A 442 -10.39 -8.18 -4.18
CA VAL A 442 -9.51 -7.00 -4.29
C VAL A 442 -9.32 -6.31 -2.93
N SER A 443 -10.37 -6.23 -2.09
CA SER A 443 -10.26 -5.65 -0.74
C SER A 443 -9.34 -6.47 0.16
N GLU A 444 -9.40 -7.79 0.08
CA GLU A 444 -8.51 -8.68 0.83
C GLU A 444 -7.05 -8.47 0.40
N LYS A 445 -6.79 -8.37 -0.91
CA LYS A 445 -5.45 -8.05 -1.44
C LYS A 445 -4.99 -6.66 -1.06
N LEU A 446 -5.90 -5.70 -0.98
CA LEU A 446 -5.62 -4.35 -0.55
C LEU A 446 -5.17 -4.33 0.92
N PHE A 447 -5.87 -5.05 1.81
CA PHE A 447 -5.47 -5.17 3.22
C PHE A 447 -4.20 -5.98 3.42
N ALA A 448 -4.00 -7.05 2.66
CA ALA A 448 -2.72 -7.76 2.66
C ALA A 448 -1.58 -6.82 2.24
N SER A 449 -1.84 -5.96 1.25
CA SER A 449 -0.92 -4.91 0.81
C SER A 449 -0.62 -3.91 1.92
N ASP A 450 -1.64 -3.38 2.58
CA ASP A 450 -1.51 -2.43 3.69
C ASP A 450 -0.70 -3.03 4.86
N LYS A 451 -1.08 -4.21 5.32
CA LYS A 451 -0.45 -4.85 6.48
C LYS A 451 0.97 -5.34 6.24
N SER A 452 1.20 -6.04 5.13
CA SER A 452 2.45 -6.74 4.88
C SER A 452 3.47 -5.90 4.13
N PHE A 453 3.00 -5.07 3.19
CA PHE A 453 3.88 -4.34 2.27
C PHE A 453 3.91 -2.82 2.47
N LEU A 454 3.18 -2.29 3.44
CA LEU A 454 3.32 -0.93 3.94
C LEU A 454 3.66 -0.90 5.43
N GLY A 455 3.88 -2.07 6.05
CA GLY A 455 4.25 -2.20 7.45
C GLY A 455 3.14 -1.83 8.45
N ASN A 456 1.87 -1.84 8.01
CA ASN A 456 0.75 -1.26 8.77
C ASN A 456 0.00 -2.28 9.66
N LYS A 457 0.59 -3.44 9.94
CA LYS A 457 0.03 -4.42 10.87
C LYS A 457 -0.13 -3.84 12.28
N SER A 458 0.83 -3.01 12.72
CA SER A 458 0.83 -2.39 14.04
C SER A 458 0.85 -0.88 13.95
N MET A 459 0.04 -0.22 14.79
CA MET A 459 0.05 1.23 14.96
C MET A 459 1.19 1.61 15.89
N ARG A 460 2.14 2.39 15.38
CA ARG A 460 3.34 2.84 16.11
C ARG A 460 3.21 4.31 16.47
N SER A 461 2.23 4.64 17.29
CA SER A 461 1.97 5.99 17.79
C SER A 461 1.68 5.94 19.29
N HIS A 462 2.04 7.01 19.99
CA HIS A 462 1.75 7.20 21.41
C HIS A 462 0.72 8.31 21.66
N THR A 463 0.19 8.95 20.61
CA THR A 463 -0.80 10.03 20.72
C THR A 463 -1.93 9.83 19.71
N ASN A 464 -3.13 10.31 20.05
CA ASN A 464 -4.30 10.24 19.17
C ASN A 464 -4.07 10.98 17.84
N GLU A 465 -3.48 12.17 17.88
CA GLU A 465 -3.16 12.97 16.70
C GLU A 465 -2.15 12.24 15.80
N GLY A 466 -1.14 11.60 16.41
CA GLY A 466 -0.16 10.79 15.67
C GLY A 466 -0.79 9.59 14.96
N VAL A 467 -1.86 9.01 15.52
CA VAL A 467 -2.61 7.91 14.88
C VAL A 467 -3.31 8.41 13.62
N GLU A 468 -4.04 9.53 13.69
CA GLU A 468 -4.72 10.11 12.53
C GLU A 468 -3.72 10.40 11.39
N GLY A 469 -2.62 11.08 11.72
CA GLY A 469 -1.59 11.42 10.72
C GLY A 469 -0.95 10.20 10.06
N ARG A 470 -0.68 9.16 10.84
CA ARG A 470 -0.15 7.90 10.30
C ARG A 470 -1.14 7.20 9.39
N ILE A 471 -2.39 7.06 9.81
CA ILE A 471 -3.44 6.42 9.00
C ILE A 471 -3.65 7.17 7.70
N PHE A 472 -3.68 8.50 7.73
CA PHE A 472 -3.82 9.31 6.53
C PHE A 472 -2.63 9.12 5.56
N THR A 473 -1.40 9.21 6.08
CA THR A 473 -0.19 8.98 5.26
C THR A 473 -0.18 7.59 4.64
N GLN A 474 -0.60 6.58 5.39
CA GLN A 474 -0.73 5.20 4.93
C GLN A 474 -1.79 5.05 3.84
N PHE A 475 -2.90 5.79 3.94
CA PHE A 475 -3.92 5.79 2.90
C PHE A 475 -3.40 6.40 1.59
N ILE A 476 -2.60 7.47 1.64
CA ILE A 476 -1.93 8.02 0.46
C ILE A 476 -0.95 7.00 -0.15
N ALA A 477 -0.15 6.33 0.68
CA ALA A 477 0.72 5.25 0.22
C ALA A 477 -0.08 4.10 -0.42
N LEU A 478 -1.24 3.76 0.14
CA LEU A 478 -2.14 2.73 -0.37
C LEU A 478 -2.70 3.10 -1.75
N ILE A 479 -3.11 4.35 -1.98
CA ILE A 479 -3.55 4.85 -3.30
C ILE A 479 -2.43 4.64 -4.33
N ILE A 480 -1.22 5.09 -4.02
CA ILE A 480 -0.08 5.00 -4.94
C ILE A 480 0.28 3.53 -5.22
N ARG A 481 0.41 2.73 -4.17
CA ARG A 481 0.77 1.32 -4.28
C ARG A 481 -0.29 0.50 -5.03
N ASN A 482 -1.57 0.80 -4.81
CA ASN A 482 -2.66 0.19 -5.56
C ASN A 482 -2.57 0.53 -7.06
N LYS A 483 -2.18 1.76 -7.41
CA LYS A 483 -1.97 2.12 -8.83
C LYS A 483 -0.79 1.37 -9.44
N ILE A 484 0.29 1.15 -8.68
CA ILE A 484 1.39 0.28 -9.12
C ILE A 484 0.86 -1.13 -9.41
N TYR A 485 0.08 -1.70 -8.48
CA TYR A 485 -0.50 -3.02 -8.63
C TYR A 485 -1.40 -3.11 -9.87
N THR A 486 -2.35 -2.19 -10.05
CA THR A 486 -3.30 -2.22 -11.16
C THR A 486 -2.61 -2.01 -12.51
N ALA A 487 -1.61 -1.13 -12.58
CA ALA A 487 -0.83 -0.90 -13.79
C ALA A 487 -0.05 -2.16 -14.23
N LEU A 488 0.58 -2.86 -13.28
CA LEU A 488 1.27 -4.13 -13.55
C LEU A 488 0.29 -5.23 -13.99
N GLN A 489 -0.92 -5.28 -13.41
CA GLN A 489 -1.96 -6.22 -13.80
C GLN A 489 -2.45 -5.95 -15.23
N GLU A 490 -2.77 -4.71 -15.56
CA GLU A 490 -3.24 -4.31 -16.88
C GLU A 490 -2.21 -4.58 -17.98
N GLU A 491 -0.93 -4.41 -17.69
CA GLU A 491 0.13 -4.75 -18.66
C GLU A 491 0.26 -6.28 -18.82
N ASN A 492 0.11 -7.05 -17.75
CA ASN A 492 0.14 -8.51 -17.79
C ASN A 492 -1.07 -9.10 -18.56
N GLU A 493 -2.26 -8.50 -18.42
CA GLU A 493 -3.48 -8.92 -19.11
C GLU A 493 -3.37 -8.74 -20.64
N LYS A 494 -2.53 -7.82 -21.12
CA LYS A 494 -2.27 -7.58 -22.57
C LYS A 494 -1.36 -8.65 -23.19
N LEU A 495 -0.72 -9.50 -22.39
CA LEU A 495 0.19 -10.53 -22.91
C LEU A 495 -0.59 -11.78 -23.32
N GLU A 496 -0.41 -12.23 -24.56
CA GLU A 496 -1.05 -13.45 -25.11
C GLU A 496 -0.64 -14.73 -24.37
N LYS A 497 0.58 -14.78 -23.84
CA LYS A 497 1.06 -15.88 -22.99
C LYS A 497 1.14 -15.43 -21.56
N LYS A 498 0.45 -16.12 -20.65
CA LYS A 498 0.59 -15.93 -19.21
C LYS A 498 2.05 -16.15 -18.82
N GLN A 499 2.80 -15.07 -18.66
CA GLN A 499 4.13 -15.10 -18.07
C GLN A 499 3.99 -15.12 -16.54
N ASN A 500 5.08 -15.47 -15.83
CA ASN A 500 5.12 -15.33 -14.40
C ASN A 500 4.74 -13.90 -14.00
N TYR A 501 3.71 -13.80 -13.17
CA TYR A 501 3.16 -12.54 -12.70
C TYR A 501 4.23 -11.73 -11.94
N MET A 502 4.43 -10.47 -12.36
CA MET A 502 5.31 -9.53 -11.66
C MET A 502 4.57 -8.94 -10.45
N THR A 503 4.96 -9.33 -9.26
CA THR A 503 4.42 -8.75 -8.02
C THR A 503 4.95 -7.32 -7.79
N VAL A 504 4.22 -6.50 -7.03
CA VAL A 504 4.66 -5.14 -6.70
C VAL A 504 6.03 -5.13 -6.01
N PRO A 505 6.29 -5.97 -4.99
CA PRO A 505 7.63 -6.04 -4.39
C PRO A 505 8.74 -6.40 -5.39
N ALA A 506 8.47 -7.35 -6.28
CA ALA A 506 9.45 -7.74 -7.30
C ALA A 506 9.72 -6.61 -8.30
N ALA A 507 8.69 -5.85 -8.69
CA ALA A 507 8.84 -4.70 -9.58
C ALA A 507 9.63 -3.59 -8.91
N ILE A 508 9.32 -3.25 -7.66
CA ILE A 508 10.06 -2.24 -6.88
C ILE A 508 11.52 -2.64 -6.76
N ARG A 509 11.83 -3.86 -6.30
CA ARG A 509 13.22 -4.35 -6.18
C ARG A 509 13.99 -4.31 -7.51
N GLU A 510 13.30 -4.50 -8.63
CA GLU A 510 13.95 -4.40 -9.94
C GLU A 510 14.19 -2.94 -10.36
N LEU A 511 13.26 -2.03 -10.03
CA LEU A 511 13.42 -0.60 -10.28
C LEU A 511 14.50 0.02 -9.38
N GLU A 512 14.63 -0.43 -8.13
CA GLU A 512 15.65 0.04 -7.18
C GLU A 512 17.10 -0.23 -7.63
N LYS A 513 17.29 -1.10 -8.63
CA LYS A 513 18.60 -1.33 -9.24
C LYS A 513 19.03 -0.23 -10.22
N ILE A 514 18.13 0.68 -10.59
CA ILE A 514 18.47 1.82 -11.44
C ILE A 514 18.96 2.95 -10.55
N GLU A 515 20.25 3.11 -10.54
CA GLU A 515 20.97 4.02 -9.67
C GLU A 515 21.60 5.18 -10.47
N MET A 516 21.79 6.29 -9.79
CA MET A 516 22.58 7.41 -10.29
C MET A 516 23.72 7.68 -9.32
N THR A 517 24.93 7.80 -9.84
CA THR A 517 26.14 8.02 -9.06
C THR A 517 26.64 9.44 -9.23
N ARG A 518 27.16 10.01 -8.14
CA ARG A 518 27.80 11.31 -8.14
C ARG A 518 29.21 11.18 -8.69
N GLN A 519 29.46 11.84 -9.80
CA GLN A 519 30.76 11.87 -10.47
C GLN A 519 31.70 12.89 -9.79
N THR A 520 32.96 12.88 -10.20
CA THR A 520 33.99 13.80 -9.68
C THR A 520 33.68 15.28 -9.88
N ASP A 521 32.81 15.60 -10.84
CA ASP A 521 32.29 16.96 -11.10
C ASP A 521 31.10 17.35 -10.20
N ASN A 522 30.74 16.49 -9.23
CA ASN A 522 29.58 16.61 -8.35
C ASN A 522 28.23 16.57 -9.09
N VAL A 523 28.19 16.03 -10.30
CA VAL A 523 26.97 15.81 -11.06
C VAL A 523 26.57 14.35 -10.92
N TYR A 524 25.29 14.10 -10.59
CA TYR A 524 24.76 12.74 -10.58
C TYR A 524 24.37 12.29 -11.99
N ARG A 525 24.82 11.11 -12.39
CA ARG A 525 24.50 10.49 -13.67
C ARG A 525 24.06 9.05 -13.45
N LEU A 526 23.22 8.54 -14.36
CA LEU A 526 22.84 7.12 -14.33
C LEU A 526 24.10 6.25 -14.44
N ASP A 527 24.17 5.22 -13.58
CA ASP A 527 25.31 4.32 -13.49
C ASP A 527 25.38 3.38 -14.70
N HIS A 528 24.23 2.86 -15.12
CA HIS A 528 24.15 1.91 -16.23
C HIS A 528 22.87 2.07 -17.04
N ALA A 529 22.80 1.40 -18.20
CA ALA A 529 21.64 1.42 -19.08
C ALA A 529 20.46 0.64 -18.49
N VAL A 530 19.24 1.10 -18.75
CA VAL A 530 18.00 0.44 -18.33
C VAL A 530 17.84 -0.90 -19.03
N THR A 531 17.73 -1.99 -18.26
CA THR A 531 17.60 -3.36 -18.79
C THR A 531 16.24 -3.62 -19.45
N ALA A 532 16.15 -4.67 -20.27
CA ALA A 532 14.90 -5.06 -20.93
C ALA A 532 13.77 -5.36 -19.92
N LYS A 533 14.10 -5.97 -18.77
CA LYS A 533 13.13 -6.26 -17.69
C LYS A 533 12.61 -4.98 -17.06
N GLN A 534 13.49 -4.03 -16.77
CA GLN A 534 13.15 -2.72 -16.22
C GLN A 534 12.30 -1.90 -17.22
N LYS A 535 12.62 -1.95 -18.52
CA LYS A 535 11.82 -1.31 -19.57
C LYS A 535 10.38 -1.84 -19.62
N LYS A 536 10.17 -3.15 -19.41
CA LYS A 536 8.82 -3.74 -19.32
C LYS A 536 8.05 -3.20 -18.10
N ILE A 537 8.71 -3.06 -16.95
CA ILE A 537 8.08 -2.50 -15.74
C ILE A 537 7.73 -1.03 -15.97
N LEU A 538 8.65 -0.24 -16.51
CA LEU A 538 8.42 1.18 -16.79
C LEU A 538 7.25 1.38 -17.77
N LYS A 539 7.13 0.51 -18.78
CA LYS A 539 6.03 0.54 -19.74
C LYS A 539 4.66 0.41 -19.08
N ALA A 540 4.52 -0.37 -17.98
CA ALA A 540 3.27 -0.46 -17.22
C ALA A 540 2.83 0.91 -16.66
N PHE A 541 3.76 1.82 -16.41
CA PHE A 541 3.49 3.20 -15.96
C PHE A 541 3.44 4.20 -17.10
N GLY A 542 3.46 3.76 -18.38
CA GLY A 542 3.56 4.63 -19.54
C GLY A 542 4.90 5.38 -19.63
N MET A 543 5.95 4.82 -19.05
CA MET A 543 7.29 5.39 -18.99
C MET A 543 8.28 4.62 -19.87
N ASN A 544 9.37 5.30 -20.24
CA ASN A 544 10.50 4.73 -20.94
C ASN A 544 11.84 5.20 -20.32
N GLU A 545 12.95 4.75 -20.88
CA GLU A 545 14.30 5.11 -20.44
C GLU A 545 14.56 6.63 -20.45
N GLY A 546 14.03 7.35 -21.46
CA GLY A 546 14.14 8.81 -21.56
C GLY A 546 13.51 9.54 -20.37
N ASN A 547 12.40 9.02 -19.83
CA ASN A 547 11.78 9.58 -18.63
C ASN A 547 12.69 9.45 -17.40
N ILE A 548 13.40 8.34 -17.27
CA ILE A 548 14.35 8.13 -16.17
C ILE A 548 15.56 9.06 -16.31
N THR A 549 16.12 9.17 -17.52
CA THR A 549 17.23 10.08 -17.79
C THR A 549 16.85 11.54 -17.52
N TYR A 550 15.67 11.96 -17.97
CA TYR A 550 15.15 13.31 -17.67
C TYR A 550 15.03 13.55 -16.18
N ARG A 551 14.42 12.62 -15.45
CA ARG A 551 14.23 12.75 -13.99
C ARG A 551 15.56 12.75 -13.23
N ALA A 552 16.52 11.94 -13.65
CA ALA A 552 17.86 11.95 -13.07
C ALA A 552 18.56 13.33 -13.26
N GLY A 553 18.36 13.95 -14.42
CA GLY A 553 18.82 15.31 -14.69
C GLY A 553 18.20 16.36 -13.75
N GLU A 554 16.89 16.31 -13.53
CA GLU A 554 16.19 17.21 -12.61
C GLU A 554 16.70 17.05 -11.15
N ILE A 555 16.84 15.80 -10.70
CA ILE A 555 17.38 15.49 -9.37
C ILE A 555 18.78 16.05 -9.20
N SER A 556 19.66 15.82 -10.18
CA SER A 556 21.02 16.33 -10.16
C SER A 556 21.05 17.86 -10.08
N ASN A 557 20.21 18.55 -10.86
CA ASN A 557 20.10 20.00 -10.85
C ASN A 557 19.58 20.54 -9.49
N THR A 558 18.62 19.87 -8.88
CA THR A 558 18.08 20.24 -7.57
C THR A 558 19.14 20.13 -6.48
N LEU A 559 19.89 19.03 -6.45
CA LEU A 559 20.96 18.81 -5.50
C LEU A 559 22.11 19.80 -5.67
N LYS A 560 22.45 20.16 -6.91
CA LYS A 560 23.46 21.18 -7.21
C LYS A 560 23.07 22.56 -6.69
N LYS A 561 21.80 22.96 -6.86
CA LYS A 561 21.29 24.25 -6.35
C LYS A 561 21.27 24.29 -4.82
N SER A 562 20.87 23.23 -4.13
CA SER A 562 20.84 23.18 -2.67
C SER A 562 22.23 23.24 -2.04
N ASN A 563 23.24 22.65 -2.66
CA ASN A 563 24.63 22.76 -2.23
C ASN A 563 25.17 24.21 -2.35
N ILE A 564 24.85 24.91 -3.44
CA ILE A 564 25.26 26.32 -3.64
C ILE A 564 24.59 27.23 -2.59
N GLN A 565 23.38 26.98 -2.18
CA GLN A 565 22.68 27.77 -1.14
C GLN A 565 23.28 27.54 0.27
N LYS A 566 23.71 26.30 0.58
CA LYS A 566 24.42 26.00 1.85
C LYS A 566 25.81 26.64 1.93
N GLU A 567 26.49 26.80 0.79
CA GLU A 567 27.82 27.48 0.72
C GLU A 567 27.74 29.01 0.87
N ARG A 568 26.55 29.61 0.69
CA ARG A 568 26.30 31.05 0.82
C ARG A 568 25.79 31.47 2.21
N ARG A 569 25.45 30.53 3.07
CA ARG A 569 25.11 30.74 4.49
C ARG A 569 26.26 30.34 5.39
#